data_3ec7c75248f321c71f36486856e2407d
#
_entry.id   3ec7c75248f321c71f36486856e2407d
#
_cell.length_a   1.000
_cell.length_b   1.000
_cell.length_c   1.000
_cell.angle_alpha   90.00
_cell.angle_beta   90.00
_cell.angle_gamma   90.00
#
_symmetry.space_group_name_H-M   'P 1'
#
loop_
_entity.id
_entity.type
_entity.pdbx_description
1 polymer ?
#
loop_
_entity_poly.entity_id
_entity_poly.type
_entity_poly.pdbx_seq_one_letter_code
_entity_poly.pdbx_strand_id
1 'polypeptide(L)'
;MKDNSRRKFLQNAGLATLASVSPLAAQPEKNKELFIHHVYFYLKDPNNAQDEAKLLEGLNKLAKVPTIQYVHIGKPAETNRSVIVRDYTFSWMCFFKNIIEEEIYQTHPIHLDFIKEYSHLWEKVVVYDSVGPKKVG
;
A
#
# COMPACT_ATOMS: atom_id res chain seq x y z
N MET A 1 36.15 -9.89 -45.63
CA MET A 1 35.34 -8.67 -45.82
C MET A 1 33.89 -8.80 -45.36
N LYS A 2 33.32 -9.98 -45.43
CA LYS A 2 31.91 -10.17 -44.97
C LYS A 2 31.72 -10.08 -43.45
N ASP A 3 32.74 -10.40 -42.67
CA ASP A 3 32.62 -10.37 -41.20
C ASP A 3 32.65 -9.00 -40.56
N ASN A 4 33.34 -8.04 -41.18
CA ASN A 4 33.39 -6.68 -40.64
C ASN A 4 32.07 -5.91 -40.80
N SER A 5 31.30 -6.23 -41.83
CA SER A 5 29.99 -5.61 -42.06
C SER A 5 28.95 -6.08 -41.06
N ARG A 6 28.99 -7.38 -40.74
CA ARG A 6 28.07 -7.97 -39.71
C ARG A 6 28.38 -7.45 -38.32
N ARG A 7 29.63 -7.30 -37.96
CA ARG A 7 30.04 -6.75 -36.66
C ARG A 7 29.60 -5.28 -36.50
N LYS A 8 29.75 -4.47 -37.51
CA LYS A 8 29.31 -3.08 -37.49
C LYS A 8 27.79 -2.98 -37.36
N PHE A 9 27.05 -3.85 -38.06
CA PHE A 9 25.59 -3.87 -37.95
C PHE A 9 25.11 -4.27 -36.54
N LEU A 10 25.72 -5.30 -35.94
CA LEU A 10 25.40 -5.74 -34.58
C LEU A 10 25.73 -4.67 -33.54
N GLN A 11 26.85 -3.97 -33.69
CA GLN A 11 27.19 -2.86 -32.80
C GLN A 11 26.21 -1.70 -32.88
N ASN A 12 25.78 -1.34 -34.09
CA ASN A 12 24.79 -0.29 -34.30
C ASN A 12 23.41 -0.70 -33.78
N ALA A 13 23.02 -1.95 -33.97
CA ALA A 13 21.75 -2.47 -33.44
C ALA A 13 21.75 -2.50 -31.89
N GLY A 14 22.89 -2.86 -31.28
CA GLY A 14 23.04 -2.84 -29.83
C GLY A 14 22.95 -1.44 -29.24
N LEU A 15 23.57 -0.45 -29.89
CA LEU A 15 23.51 0.96 -29.48
C LEU A 15 22.10 1.54 -29.65
N ALA A 16 21.43 1.21 -30.75
CA ALA A 16 20.05 1.65 -30.98
C ALA A 16 19.08 1.04 -29.94
N THR A 17 19.27 -0.21 -29.54
CA THR A 17 18.46 -0.86 -28.50
C THR A 17 18.65 -0.19 -27.15
N LEU A 18 19.89 0.12 -26.76
CA LEU A 18 20.19 0.83 -25.50
C LEU A 18 19.61 2.24 -25.50
N ALA A 19 19.68 2.98 -26.62
CA ALA A 19 19.11 4.30 -26.73
C ALA A 19 17.58 4.30 -26.64
N SER A 20 16.89 3.25 -27.14
CA SER A 20 15.44 3.12 -27.04
C SER A 20 14.96 2.71 -25.64
N VAL A 21 15.78 2.02 -24.85
CA VAL A 21 15.46 1.64 -23.47
C VAL A 21 15.59 2.82 -22.51
N SER A 22 16.54 3.75 -22.74
CA SER A 22 16.75 4.92 -21.88
C SER A 22 15.54 5.84 -21.79
N PRO A 23 14.83 6.20 -22.89
CA PRO A 23 13.61 7.01 -22.78
C PRO A 23 12.46 6.32 -22.06
N LEU A 24 12.37 4.98 -22.14
CA LEU A 24 11.35 4.21 -21.41
C LEU A 24 11.63 4.18 -19.91
N ALA A 25 12.89 4.10 -19.51
CA ALA A 25 13.29 4.15 -18.10
C ALA A 25 13.06 5.54 -17.48
N ALA A 26 13.03 6.61 -18.28
CA ALA A 26 12.78 7.97 -17.82
C ALA A 26 11.28 8.33 -17.71
N GLN A 27 10.36 7.43 -18.13
CA GLN A 27 8.92 7.69 -18.11
C GLN A 27 8.14 7.20 -16.89
N PRO A 28 8.71 6.52 -15.86
CA PRO A 28 7.90 6.04 -14.71
C PRO A 28 7.20 7.16 -13.94
N GLU A 29 7.60 8.41 -14.11
CA GLU A 29 6.97 9.55 -13.43
C GLU A 29 5.61 9.94 -14.00
N LYS A 30 5.32 9.63 -15.25
CA LYS A 30 4.03 9.94 -15.89
C LYS A 30 2.90 9.02 -15.47
N ASN A 31 3.21 7.85 -14.94
CA ASN A 31 2.26 6.81 -14.56
C ASN A 31 2.30 6.54 -13.04
N LYS A 32 2.49 7.57 -12.24
CA LYS A 32 2.46 7.41 -10.78
C LYS A 32 1.05 7.03 -10.35
N GLU A 33 0.88 5.75 -10.10
CA GLU A 33 -0.29 5.23 -9.42
C GLU A 33 -0.10 5.34 -7.93
N LEU A 34 -1.21 5.46 -7.22
CA LEU A 34 -1.26 5.35 -5.79
C LEU A 34 -2.12 4.15 -5.44
N PHE A 35 -1.59 3.27 -4.60
CA PHE A 35 -2.35 2.16 -4.06
C PHE A 35 -2.85 2.55 -2.67
N ILE A 36 -4.16 2.45 -2.45
CA ILE A 36 -4.78 2.73 -1.16
C ILE A 36 -5.28 1.43 -0.56
N HIS A 37 -4.79 1.12 0.62
CA HIS A 37 -5.22 -0.01 1.43
C HIS A 37 -6.02 0.52 2.61
N HIS A 38 -7.33 0.29 2.60
CA HIS A 38 -8.24 0.81 3.62
C HIS A 38 -8.89 -0.34 4.36
N VAL A 39 -8.67 -0.42 5.68
CA VAL A 39 -9.15 -1.50 6.53
C VAL A 39 -10.01 -0.92 7.64
N TYR A 40 -11.15 -1.54 7.88
CA TYR A 40 -12.01 -1.25 9.01
C TYR A 40 -11.97 -2.41 9.99
N PHE A 41 -11.64 -2.12 11.24
CA PHE A 41 -11.55 -3.12 12.32
C PHE A 41 -12.80 -3.06 13.19
N TYR A 42 -13.33 -4.23 13.49
CA TYR A 42 -14.50 -4.41 14.35
C TYR A 42 -14.10 -5.24 15.57
N LEU A 43 -13.99 -4.63 16.74
CA LEU A 43 -13.67 -5.34 17.96
C LEU A 43 -14.75 -6.37 18.30
N LYS A 44 -14.34 -7.50 18.91
CA LYS A 44 -15.28 -8.47 19.49
C LYS A 44 -16.12 -7.84 20.61
N ASP A 45 -15.49 -7.00 21.42
CA ASP A 45 -16.12 -6.23 22.47
C ASP A 45 -15.87 -4.74 22.23
N PRO A 46 -16.75 -4.06 21.45
CA PRO A 46 -16.53 -2.66 21.07
C PRO A 46 -16.64 -1.69 22.25
N ASN A 47 -17.16 -2.13 23.41
CA ASN A 47 -17.28 -1.30 24.59
C ASN A 47 -16.13 -1.50 25.58
N ASN A 48 -15.17 -2.36 25.26
CA ASN A 48 -14.01 -2.61 26.11
C ASN A 48 -12.88 -1.61 25.78
N ALA A 49 -12.71 -0.64 26.68
CA ALA A 49 -11.70 0.41 26.50
C ALA A 49 -10.26 -0.13 26.48
N GLN A 50 -9.99 -1.23 27.18
CA GLN A 50 -8.67 -1.86 27.20
C GLN A 50 -8.36 -2.54 25.86
N ASP A 51 -9.33 -3.22 25.26
CA ASP A 51 -9.19 -3.85 23.95
C ASP A 51 -9.00 -2.79 22.86
N GLU A 52 -9.74 -1.69 22.96
CA GLU A 52 -9.57 -0.56 22.04
C GLU A 52 -8.16 0.02 22.12
N ALA A 53 -7.67 0.28 23.33
CA ALA A 53 -6.32 0.80 23.54
C ALA A 53 -5.25 -0.18 23.05
N LYS A 54 -5.48 -1.49 23.26
CA LYS A 54 -4.57 -2.54 22.82
C LYS A 54 -4.48 -2.61 21.28
N LEU A 55 -5.62 -2.55 20.61
CA LEU A 55 -5.64 -2.52 19.15
C LEU A 55 -4.94 -1.27 18.60
N LEU A 56 -5.17 -0.12 19.20
CA LEU A 56 -4.49 1.11 18.81
C LEU A 56 -2.97 1.01 18.96
N GLU A 57 -2.50 0.38 20.04
CA GLU A 57 -1.07 0.08 20.23
C GLU A 57 -0.53 -0.74 19.05
N GLY A 58 -1.26 -1.79 18.67
CA GLY A 58 -0.89 -2.64 17.53
C GLY A 58 -0.85 -1.87 16.21
N LEU A 59 -1.84 -1.04 15.97
CA LEU A 59 -1.89 -0.21 14.75
C LEU A 59 -0.71 0.77 14.68
N ASN A 60 -0.33 1.35 15.81
CA ASN A 60 0.84 2.23 15.87
C ASN A 60 2.15 1.47 15.59
N LYS A 61 2.25 0.21 16.01
CA LYS A 61 3.39 -0.65 15.65
C LYS A 61 3.38 -0.98 14.15
N LEU A 62 2.21 -1.34 13.62
CA LEU A 62 2.03 -1.65 12.19
C LEU A 62 2.42 -0.48 11.30
N ALA A 63 2.19 0.74 11.75
CA ALA A 63 2.53 1.96 11.02
C ALA A 63 4.03 2.10 10.70
N LYS A 64 4.88 1.30 11.34
CA LYS A 64 6.34 1.33 11.15
C LYS A 64 6.83 0.53 9.96
N VAL A 65 5.95 -0.16 9.23
CA VAL A 65 6.36 -0.88 7.99
C VAL A 65 6.91 0.12 6.99
N PRO A 66 8.15 -0.08 6.49
CA PRO A 66 8.86 0.94 5.70
C PRO A 66 8.24 1.26 4.34
N THR A 67 7.44 0.36 3.76
CA THR A 67 6.82 0.59 2.45
C THR A 67 5.60 1.51 2.51
N ILE A 68 5.09 1.80 3.70
CA ILE A 68 3.97 2.71 3.88
C ILE A 68 4.42 4.14 3.57
N GLN A 69 3.75 4.77 2.61
CA GLN A 69 3.99 6.18 2.24
C GLN A 69 3.29 7.14 3.20
N TYR A 70 2.09 6.79 3.60
CA TYR A 70 1.25 7.57 4.49
C TYR A 70 0.27 6.63 5.20
N VAL A 71 0.00 6.90 6.47
CA VAL A 71 -0.98 6.15 7.25
C VAL A 71 -1.87 7.09 8.04
N HIS A 72 -3.14 6.74 8.10
CA HIS A 72 -4.13 7.40 8.94
C HIS A 72 -4.87 6.36 9.78
N ILE A 73 -4.88 6.55 11.07
CA ILE A 73 -5.66 5.75 12.03
C ILE A 73 -6.78 6.63 12.54
N GLY A 74 -8.02 6.23 12.27
CA GLY A 74 -9.18 7.04 12.64
C GLY A 74 -10.24 6.26 13.38
N LYS A 75 -11.15 7.00 13.97
CA LYS A 75 -12.39 6.51 14.56
C LYS A 75 -13.57 7.06 13.76
N PRO A 76 -14.77 6.47 13.89
CA PRO A 76 -15.95 7.03 13.25
C PRO A 76 -16.10 8.52 13.56
N ALA A 77 -16.26 9.34 12.52
CA ALA A 77 -16.48 10.76 12.67
C ALA A 77 -17.92 11.05 13.13
N GLU A 78 -18.10 12.17 13.77
CA GLU A 78 -19.41 12.62 14.24
C GLU A 78 -20.23 13.24 13.09
N THR A 79 -20.44 12.46 12.04
CA THR A 79 -21.22 12.85 10.88
C THR A 79 -22.50 12.04 10.82
N ASN A 80 -23.59 12.65 10.36
CA ASN A 80 -24.90 12.02 10.38
C ASN A 80 -25.65 12.26 9.07
N ARG A 81 -25.64 11.24 8.20
CA ARG A 81 -26.45 11.12 7.00
C ARG A 81 -26.80 9.65 6.80
N SER A 82 -27.89 9.36 6.12
CA SER A 82 -28.39 8.00 5.94
C SER A 82 -27.38 7.03 5.28
N VAL A 83 -26.42 7.56 4.52
CA VAL A 83 -25.41 6.77 3.82
C VAL A 83 -24.15 6.53 4.64
N ILE A 84 -24.04 7.10 5.84
CA ILE A 84 -22.85 7.00 6.66
C ILE A 84 -22.89 5.73 7.50
N VAL A 85 -21.81 4.93 7.40
CA VAL A 85 -21.60 3.74 8.21
C VAL A 85 -20.60 4.07 9.31
N ARG A 86 -20.98 3.87 10.56
CA ARG A 86 -20.21 4.22 11.76
C ARG A 86 -20.06 3.06 12.74
N ASP A 87 -20.21 1.84 12.26
CA ASP A 87 -20.27 0.64 13.10
C ASP A 87 -18.90 0.00 13.39
N TYR A 88 -17.84 0.55 12.82
CA TYR A 88 -16.47 0.04 13.02
C TYR A 88 -15.79 0.70 14.23
N THR A 89 -14.74 0.06 14.74
CA THR A 89 -13.94 0.60 15.86
C THR A 89 -12.83 1.51 15.35
N PHE A 90 -12.00 1.02 14.43
CA PHE A 90 -10.91 1.80 13.83
C PHE A 90 -10.93 1.69 12.32
N SER A 91 -10.60 2.80 11.69
CA SER A 91 -10.25 2.89 10.28
C SER A 91 -8.72 2.96 10.17
N TRP A 92 -8.16 2.08 9.37
CA TRP A 92 -6.75 2.07 8.99
C TRP A 92 -6.66 2.35 7.51
N MET A 93 -6.07 3.47 7.14
CA MET A 93 -5.88 3.80 5.73
C MET A 93 -4.40 4.06 5.50
N CYS A 94 -3.80 3.31 4.59
CA CYS A 94 -2.42 3.55 4.22
C CYS A 94 -2.25 3.59 2.70
N PHE A 95 -1.28 4.36 2.28
CA PHE A 95 -0.93 4.57 0.89
C PHE A 95 0.38 3.87 0.58
N PHE A 96 0.41 3.19 -0.57
CA PHE A 96 1.62 2.58 -1.10
C PHE A 96 1.93 3.14 -2.48
N LYS A 97 3.19 3.13 -2.84
CA LYS A 97 3.64 3.57 -4.16
C LYS A 97 2.99 2.76 -5.29
N ASN A 98 2.79 1.46 -5.06
CA ASN A 98 2.21 0.52 -6.01
C ASN A 98 1.82 -0.78 -5.29
N ILE A 99 1.26 -1.73 -6.05
CA ILE A 99 0.85 -3.04 -5.52
C ILE A 99 2.04 -3.86 -4.99
N ILE A 100 3.23 -3.71 -5.57
CA ILE A 100 4.43 -4.44 -5.14
C ILE A 100 4.82 -4.03 -3.72
N GLU A 101 4.80 -2.73 -3.44
CA GLU A 101 5.08 -2.20 -2.10
C GLU A 101 4.02 -2.64 -1.07
N GLU A 102 2.77 -2.77 -1.50
CA GLU A 102 1.70 -3.30 -0.66
C GLU A 102 1.90 -4.80 -0.38
N GLU A 103 2.30 -5.58 -1.36
CA GLU A 103 2.61 -7.01 -1.16
C GLU A 103 3.79 -7.21 -0.20
N ILE A 104 4.80 -6.36 -0.25
CA ILE A 104 5.90 -6.36 0.73
C ILE A 104 5.37 -6.09 2.14
N TYR A 105 4.44 -5.14 2.28
CA TYR A 105 3.78 -4.86 3.55
C TYR A 105 3.06 -6.10 4.10
N GLN A 106 2.29 -6.81 3.27
CA GLN A 106 1.53 -7.99 3.70
C GLN A 106 2.41 -9.11 4.29
N THR A 107 3.62 -9.27 3.77
CA THR A 107 4.56 -10.31 4.21
C THR A 107 5.64 -9.80 5.15
N HIS A 108 5.65 -8.51 5.45
CA HIS A 108 6.64 -7.91 6.34
C HIS A 108 6.50 -8.47 7.77
N PRO A 109 7.61 -8.75 8.47
CA PRO A 109 7.57 -9.26 9.85
C PRO A 109 6.71 -8.42 10.80
N ILE A 110 6.74 -7.10 10.67
CA ILE A 110 5.90 -6.19 11.50
C ILE A 110 4.41 -6.47 11.26
N HIS A 111 3.99 -6.71 10.01
CA HIS A 111 2.60 -7.04 9.69
C HIS A 111 2.22 -8.43 10.23
N LEU A 112 3.09 -9.42 10.03
CA LEU A 112 2.85 -10.78 10.53
C LEU A 112 2.75 -10.81 12.04
N ASP A 113 3.62 -10.08 12.74
CA ASP A 113 3.59 -9.95 14.20
C ASP A 113 2.31 -9.24 14.67
N PHE A 114 1.88 -8.22 13.96
CA PHE A 114 0.61 -7.54 14.24
C PHE A 114 -0.57 -8.50 14.19
N ILE A 115 -0.68 -9.30 13.15
CA ILE A 115 -1.75 -10.29 13.03
C ILE A 115 -1.66 -11.30 14.19
N LYS A 116 -0.47 -11.81 14.49
CA LYS A 116 -0.26 -12.80 15.55
C LYS A 116 -0.62 -12.26 16.94
N GLU A 117 -0.23 -11.02 17.25
CA GLU A 117 -0.41 -10.46 18.59
C GLU A 117 -1.79 -9.86 18.82
N TYR A 118 -2.46 -9.35 17.80
CA TYR A 118 -3.66 -8.53 17.97
C TYR A 118 -4.93 -9.09 17.34
N SER A 119 -4.86 -10.11 16.47
CA SER A 119 -6.04 -10.59 15.74
C SER A 119 -7.14 -11.15 16.64
N HIS A 120 -6.81 -11.59 17.85
CA HIS A 120 -7.80 -12.07 18.82
C HIS A 120 -8.76 -10.98 19.33
N LEU A 121 -8.41 -9.71 19.10
CA LEU A 121 -9.22 -8.56 19.55
C LEU A 121 -10.42 -8.28 18.65
N TRP A 122 -10.32 -8.58 17.35
CA TRP A 122 -11.39 -8.27 16.41
C TRP A 122 -12.19 -9.49 15.99
N GLU A 123 -13.47 -9.29 15.71
CA GLU A 123 -14.34 -10.31 15.14
C GLU A 123 -14.24 -10.37 13.63
N LYS A 124 -13.98 -9.24 12.99
CA LYS A 124 -13.80 -9.14 11.54
C LYS A 124 -13.00 -7.90 11.18
N VAL A 125 -12.47 -7.92 9.98
CA VAL A 125 -11.95 -6.76 9.29
C VAL A 125 -12.62 -6.67 7.91
N VAL A 126 -12.78 -5.46 7.41
CA VAL A 126 -13.26 -5.21 6.05
C VAL A 126 -12.20 -4.43 5.33
N VAL A 127 -11.80 -4.88 4.16
CA VAL A 127 -10.71 -4.27 3.39
C VAL A 127 -11.25 -3.73 2.07
N TYR A 128 -10.88 -2.50 1.76
CA TYR A 128 -11.11 -1.88 0.46
C TYR A 128 -9.77 -1.44 -0.11
N ASP A 129 -9.33 -2.12 -1.15
CA ASP A 129 -8.13 -1.76 -1.88
C ASP A 129 -8.52 -1.06 -3.18
N SER A 130 -7.84 0.03 -3.49
CA SER A 130 -8.05 0.74 -4.74
C SER A 130 -6.73 1.23 -5.31
N VAL A 131 -6.69 1.37 -6.62
CA VAL A 131 -5.55 1.89 -7.33
C VAL A 131 -6.02 2.94 -8.34
N GLY A 132 -5.29 4.02 -8.44
CA GLY A 132 -5.60 5.09 -9.37
C GLY A 132 -4.46 6.08 -9.48
N PRO A 133 -4.55 7.01 -10.44
CA PRO A 133 -3.49 7.99 -10.62
C PRO A 133 -3.39 8.93 -9.42
N LYS A 134 -2.16 9.21 -9.02
CA LYS A 134 -1.90 10.24 -8.03
C LYS A 134 -2.17 11.61 -8.67
N LYS A 135 -3.19 12.29 -8.17
CA LYS A 135 -3.47 13.65 -8.57
C LYS A 135 -2.60 14.58 -7.72
N VAL A 136 -1.71 15.29 -8.37
CA VAL A 136 -0.96 16.38 -7.76
C VAL A 136 -1.71 17.65 -8.06
N GLY A 137 -2.26 18.26 -7.04
CA GLY A 137 -2.95 19.54 -7.14
C GLY A 137 -2.00 20.70 -7.37
#